data_34fa7533ce7fba79b496e713eae9dd9e
#
_entry.id   34fa7533ce7fba79b496e713eae9dd9e
#
_cell.length_a   1.000
_cell.length_b   1.000
_cell.length_c   1.000
_cell.angle_alpha   90.00
_cell.angle_beta   90.00
_cell.angle_gamma   90.00
#
_symmetry.space_group_name_H-M   'P 1'
#
loop_
_entity.id
_entity.type
_entity.pdbx_description
1 polymer ?
#
loop_
_entity_poly.entity_id
_entity_poly.type
_entity_poly.pdbx_seq_one_letter_code
_entity_poly.pdbx_strand_id
1 'polypeptide(L)'
;MINSEVKLSKVAPTPVMTKRKRSEHYVNNKEFLAALIEYKKKIREAAEKEIPGITEEQLKTWKSPNKPRITNYLGECFLKIATHLSYKTNFINYIFIDDMISDGIENCVQYIHNFNPEKSQNPFAYFTQIIHYAFLR
;
A
#
# COMPACT_ATOMS: atom_id res chain seq x y z
N MET A 1 -30.13 2.53 25.22
CA MET A 1 -29.84 3.11 24.80
C MET A 1 -29.58 3.09 24.33
N ILE A 2 -29.59 2.85 24.39
CA ILE A 2 -29.26 3.22 23.84
C ILE A 2 -28.73 3.08 23.39
N ASN A 3 -28.78 2.65 23.39
CA ASN A 3 -28.26 2.88 22.77
C ASN A 3 -27.58 2.72 22.40
N SER A 4 -27.65 2.32 22.58
CA SER A 4 -27.02 2.56 22.13
C SER A 4 -26.50 2.10 21.60
N GLU A 5 -26.55 1.77 21.55
CA GLU A 5 -26.06 1.93 20.96
C GLU A 5 -25.55 1.74 20.23
N VAL A 6 -26.03 1.32 20.42
CA VAL A 6 -25.59 1.72 19.64
C VAL A 6 -25.13 1.69 19.22
N LYS A 7 -25.26 1.48 19.32
CA LYS A 7 -24.78 1.95 18.78
C LYS A 7 -24.09 1.79 18.14
N LEU A 8 -24.20 1.45 18.06
CA LEU A 8 -23.51 1.77 17.30
C LEU A 8 -23.04 1.78 16.69
N SER A 9 -23.21 1.55 16.67
CA SER A 9 -22.74 2.13 15.94
C SER A 9 -22.65 2.15 15.47
N LYS A 10 -22.87 2.01 15.51
CA LYS A 10 -22.65 2.56 14.93
C LYS A 10 -22.44 2.87 14.31
N VAL A 11 -22.78 2.72 14.24
CA VAL A 11 -22.35 3.41 13.52
C VAL A 11 -22.00 3.77 13.24
N ALA A 12 -22.02 3.96 13.02
CA ALA A 12 -21.51 4.49 12.55
C ALA A 12 -21.33 5.17 12.29
N PRO A 13 -21.25 5.48 12.22
CA PRO A 13 -21.13 6.42 11.74
C PRO A 13 -20.36 6.95 11.08
N THR A 14 -20.61 7.69 10.61
CA THR A 14 -19.72 8.09 10.14
C THR A 14 -19.07 8.68 10.37
N PRO A 15 -18.77 8.69 10.04
CA PRO A 15 -17.70 9.05 10.76
C PRO A 15 -16.82 10.03 10.18
N VAL A 16 -16.89 11.10 10.71
CA VAL A 16 -15.85 12.08 10.61
C VAL A 16 -14.65 11.46 11.29
N MET A 17 -13.59 11.22 10.56
CA MET A 17 -12.36 10.71 11.16
C MET A 17 -11.78 11.79 12.05
N THR A 18 -11.52 11.44 13.29
CA THR A 18 -10.86 12.33 14.21
C THR A 18 -9.39 12.50 13.78
N LYS A 19 -8.73 13.52 14.31
CA LYS A 19 -7.31 13.72 14.04
C LYS A 19 -6.49 12.49 14.39
N ARG A 20 -6.87 11.82 15.48
CA ARG A 20 -6.16 10.63 15.94
C ARG A 20 -6.27 9.52 14.91
N LYS A 21 -7.46 9.27 14.36
CA LYS A 21 -7.65 8.24 13.34
C LYS A 21 -6.92 8.58 12.06
N ARG A 22 -6.90 9.86 11.70
CA ARG A 22 -6.13 10.29 10.53
C ARG A 22 -4.65 9.97 10.70
N SER A 23 -4.13 10.19 11.91
CA SER A 23 -2.73 9.87 12.20
C SER A 23 -2.45 8.38 12.06
N GLU A 24 -3.40 7.53 12.47
CA GLU A 24 -3.25 6.09 12.35
C GLU A 24 -3.13 5.63 10.90
N HIS A 25 -3.77 6.35 9.99
CA HIS A 25 -3.78 6.02 8.57
C HIS A 25 -2.92 6.94 7.72
N TYR A 26 -2.24 7.86 8.37
CA TYR A 26 -1.43 8.84 7.65
C TYR A 26 -0.11 8.23 7.18
N VAL A 27 0.23 8.52 5.94
CA VAL A 27 1.51 8.11 5.36
C VAL A 27 2.27 9.37 4.99
N ASN A 28 3.46 9.53 5.54
CA ASN A 28 4.30 10.66 5.19
C ASN A 28 4.92 10.39 3.82
N ASN A 29 4.54 11.21 2.83
CA ASN A 29 4.92 10.98 1.45
C ASN A 29 6.44 11.04 1.24
N LYS A 30 7.13 11.92 1.97
CA LYS A 30 8.59 12.03 1.84
C LYS A 30 9.29 10.78 2.36
N GLU A 31 8.86 10.30 3.52
CA GLU A 31 9.43 9.08 4.08
C GLU A 31 9.09 7.86 3.23
N PHE A 32 7.88 7.82 2.71
CA PHE A 32 7.43 6.76 1.83
C PHE A 32 8.28 6.72 0.56
N LEU A 33 8.48 7.87 -0.05
CA LEU A 33 9.31 7.97 -1.25
C LEU A 33 10.75 7.51 -0.96
N ALA A 34 11.33 7.97 0.15
CA ALA A 34 12.68 7.59 0.52
C ALA A 34 12.79 6.07 0.73
N ALA A 35 11.80 5.49 1.39
CA ALA A 35 11.77 4.04 1.63
C ALA A 35 11.67 3.25 0.34
N LEU A 36 10.88 3.74 -0.63
CA LEU A 36 10.76 3.09 -1.93
C LEU A 36 12.06 3.14 -2.71
N ILE A 37 12.73 4.29 -2.70
CA ILE A 37 14.01 4.47 -3.38
C ILE A 37 15.03 3.50 -2.78
N GLU A 38 15.10 3.43 -1.46
CA GLU A 38 16.03 2.54 -0.77
C GLU A 38 15.75 1.08 -1.08
N TYR A 39 14.49 0.70 -1.08
CA TYR A 39 14.10 -0.68 -1.38
C TYR A 39 14.45 -1.06 -2.81
N LYS A 40 14.16 -0.18 -3.76
CA LYS A 40 14.50 -0.43 -5.17
C LYS A 40 16.00 -0.55 -5.37
N LYS A 41 16.77 0.24 -4.63
CA LYS A 41 18.22 0.15 -4.67
C LYS A 41 18.72 -1.21 -4.17
N LYS A 42 18.13 -1.69 -3.08
CA LYS A 42 18.50 -3.01 -2.53
C LYS A 42 18.16 -4.13 -3.50
N ILE A 43 17.02 -4.03 -4.17
CA ILE A 43 16.64 -5.03 -5.17
C ILE A 43 17.64 -5.03 -6.32
N ARG A 44 18.02 -3.86 -6.80
CA ARG A 44 19.00 -3.76 -7.89
C ARG A 44 20.35 -4.36 -7.49
N GLU A 45 20.81 -4.05 -6.30
CA GLU A 45 22.08 -4.58 -5.81
C GLU A 45 22.03 -6.10 -5.72
N ALA A 46 20.96 -6.66 -5.19
CA ALA A 46 20.80 -8.11 -5.09
C ALA A 46 20.72 -8.76 -6.46
N ALA A 47 20.00 -8.14 -7.39
CA ALA A 47 19.85 -8.67 -8.73
C ALA A 47 21.17 -8.64 -9.50
N GLU A 48 21.97 -7.60 -9.33
CA GLU A 48 23.25 -7.50 -10.02
C GLU A 48 24.26 -8.50 -9.52
N LYS A 49 24.18 -8.91 -8.26
CA LYS A 49 25.03 -9.99 -7.75
C LYS A 49 24.71 -11.31 -8.42
N GLU A 50 23.43 -11.53 -8.74
CA GLU A 50 22.99 -12.76 -9.36
C GLU A 50 23.14 -12.71 -10.89
N ILE A 51 22.79 -11.58 -11.49
CA ILE A 51 22.85 -11.38 -12.94
C ILE A 51 23.58 -10.07 -13.22
N PRO A 52 24.92 -10.12 -13.35
CA PRO A 52 25.67 -8.89 -13.66
C PRO A 52 25.17 -8.25 -14.96
N GLY A 53 24.97 -6.95 -14.93
CA GLY A 53 24.48 -6.20 -16.10
C GLY A 53 22.99 -6.33 -16.36
N ILE A 54 22.21 -6.73 -15.35
CA ILE A 54 20.76 -6.87 -15.50
C ILE A 54 20.14 -5.54 -15.97
N THR A 55 19.24 -5.62 -16.95
CA THR A 55 18.57 -4.44 -17.47
C THR A 55 17.36 -4.09 -16.60
N GLU A 56 16.82 -2.87 -16.79
CA GLU A 56 15.63 -2.44 -16.06
C GLU A 56 14.44 -3.36 -16.34
N GLU A 57 14.29 -3.79 -17.60
CA GLU A 57 13.18 -4.67 -17.95
C GLU A 57 13.32 -6.04 -17.31
N GLN A 58 14.53 -6.57 -17.29
CA GLN A 58 14.81 -7.85 -16.62
C GLN A 58 14.57 -7.72 -15.13
N LEU A 59 14.92 -6.57 -14.54
CA LEU A 59 14.75 -6.32 -13.13
C LEU A 59 13.28 -6.35 -12.72
N LYS A 60 12.40 -5.82 -13.57
CA LYS A 60 10.96 -5.78 -13.30
C LYS A 60 10.35 -7.18 -13.17
N THR A 61 10.88 -8.13 -13.92
CA THR A 61 10.36 -9.50 -13.90
C THR A 61 11.25 -10.47 -13.14
N TRP A 62 12.33 -9.95 -12.55
CA TRP A 62 13.27 -10.80 -11.82
C TRP A 62 12.61 -11.43 -10.60
N LYS A 63 12.72 -12.74 -10.50
CA LYS A 63 12.21 -13.49 -9.35
C LYS A 63 13.32 -14.42 -8.88
N SER A 64 13.59 -14.40 -7.59
CA SER A 64 14.65 -15.18 -7.02
C SER A 64 14.41 -15.33 -5.52
N PRO A 65 14.83 -16.46 -4.92
CA PRO A 65 14.81 -16.57 -3.46
C PRO A 65 15.66 -15.52 -2.76
N ASN A 66 16.62 -14.94 -3.50
CA ASN A 66 17.51 -13.92 -2.96
C ASN A 66 16.95 -12.51 -3.06
N LYS A 67 15.77 -12.36 -3.68
CA LYS A 67 15.14 -11.06 -3.79
C LYS A 67 14.73 -10.55 -2.42
N PRO A 68 15.14 -9.33 -2.03
CA PRO A 68 14.75 -8.78 -0.73
C PRO A 68 13.24 -8.66 -0.60
N ARG A 69 12.72 -9.00 0.56
CA ARG A 69 11.30 -8.80 0.85
C ARG A 69 11.06 -7.32 1.15
N ILE A 70 9.82 -6.89 0.99
CA ILE A 70 9.48 -5.51 1.33
C ILE A 70 9.73 -5.29 2.82
N THR A 71 10.11 -4.06 3.16
CA THR A 71 10.36 -3.72 4.55
C THR A 71 9.06 -3.64 5.31
N ASN A 72 9.14 -3.75 6.64
CA ASN A 72 7.96 -3.57 7.49
C ASN A 72 7.33 -2.20 7.29
N TYR A 73 8.16 -1.18 7.12
CA TYR A 73 7.65 0.17 6.90
C TYR A 73 6.80 0.27 5.64
N LEU A 74 7.29 -0.30 4.52
CA LEU A 74 6.53 -0.27 3.27
C LEU A 74 5.25 -1.08 3.39
N GLY A 75 5.32 -2.23 4.05
CA GLY A 75 4.11 -3.03 4.30
C GLY A 75 3.09 -2.25 5.09
N GLU A 76 3.52 -1.52 6.12
CA GLU A 76 2.62 -0.69 6.91
C GLU A 76 2.02 0.45 6.09
N CYS A 77 2.81 1.05 5.20
CA CYS A 77 2.29 2.11 4.33
C CYS A 77 1.17 1.59 3.45
N PHE A 78 1.39 0.44 2.81
CA PHE A 78 0.37 -0.16 1.96
C PHE A 78 -0.87 -0.53 2.76
N LEU A 79 -0.68 -1.09 3.95
CA LEU A 79 -1.80 -1.43 4.82
C LEU A 79 -2.60 -0.20 5.22
N LYS A 80 -1.93 0.88 5.58
CA LYS A 80 -2.61 2.12 5.95
C LYS A 80 -3.43 2.68 4.80
N ILE A 81 -2.87 2.68 3.60
CA ILE A 81 -3.59 3.17 2.41
C ILE A 81 -4.81 2.29 2.15
N ALA A 82 -4.63 0.98 2.16
CA ALA A 82 -5.71 0.04 1.88
C ALA A 82 -6.81 0.12 2.93
N THR A 83 -6.43 0.20 4.20
CA THR A 83 -7.39 0.30 5.29
C THR A 83 -8.19 1.58 5.21
N HIS A 84 -7.51 2.70 4.95
CA HIS A 84 -8.19 3.98 4.80
C HIS A 84 -9.19 3.95 3.64
N LEU A 85 -8.76 3.39 2.51
CA LEU A 85 -9.60 3.32 1.33
C LEU A 85 -10.81 2.42 1.55
N SER A 86 -10.67 1.38 2.38
CA SER A 86 -11.76 0.44 2.67
C SER A 86 -12.91 1.09 3.45
N TYR A 87 -12.66 2.26 4.05
CA TYR A 87 -13.70 2.99 4.77
C TYR A 87 -14.62 3.78 3.84
N LYS A 88 -14.33 3.81 2.56
CA LYS A 88 -15.20 4.52 1.62
C LYS A 88 -16.57 3.84 1.55
N THR A 89 -17.60 4.63 1.28
CA THR A 89 -18.97 4.19 1.32
C THR A 89 -19.25 2.92 0.52
N ASN A 90 -18.60 2.79 -0.62
CA ASN A 90 -18.82 1.65 -1.51
C ASN A 90 -18.28 0.34 -0.95
N PHE A 91 -17.38 0.38 0.03
CA PHE A 91 -16.69 -0.80 0.52
C PHE A 91 -16.96 -1.09 1.99
N ILE A 92 -17.54 -0.16 2.73
CA ILE A 92 -17.55 -0.18 4.20
C ILE A 92 -18.22 -1.41 4.81
N ASN A 93 -19.25 -1.94 4.15
CA ASN A 93 -19.98 -3.11 4.66
C ASN A 93 -19.72 -4.38 3.86
N TYR A 94 -18.68 -4.38 3.07
CA TYR A 94 -18.36 -5.53 2.26
C TYR A 94 -17.80 -6.66 3.13
N ILE A 95 -18.41 -7.86 3.03
CA ILE A 95 -18.05 -8.97 3.92
C ILE A 95 -16.66 -9.53 3.64
N PHE A 96 -16.12 -9.31 2.44
CA PHE A 96 -14.79 -9.79 2.07
C PHE A 96 -13.73 -8.68 2.16
N ILE A 97 -13.95 -7.72 3.05
CA ILE A 97 -13.09 -6.54 3.12
C ILE A 97 -11.63 -6.89 3.45
N ASP A 98 -11.42 -7.89 4.30
CA ASP A 98 -10.06 -8.31 4.63
C ASP A 98 -9.33 -8.90 3.43
N ASP A 99 -10.06 -9.65 2.60
CA ASP A 99 -9.51 -10.20 1.36
C ASP A 99 -9.20 -9.09 0.37
N MET A 100 -10.06 -8.08 0.30
CA MET A 100 -9.82 -6.92 -0.55
C MET A 100 -8.55 -6.18 -0.15
N ILE A 101 -8.38 -5.96 1.14
CA ILE A 101 -7.20 -5.27 1.65
C ILE A 101 -5.95 -6.07 1.32
N SER A 102 -5.98 -7.38 1.54
CA SER A 102 -4.85 -8.24 1.21
C SER A 102 -4.51 -8.20 -0.28
N ASP A 103 -5.53 -8.24 -1.14
CA ASP A 103 -5.34 -8.14 -2.59
C ASP A 103 -4.72 -6.80 -2.97
N GLY A 104 -5.18 -5.72 -2.34
CA GLY A 104 -4.65 -4.40 -2.61
C GLY A 104 -3.18 -4.30 -2.26
N ILE A 105 -2.80 -4.83 -1.11
CA ILE A 105 -1.40 -4.82 -0.67
C ILE A 105 -0.55 -5.67 -1.60
N GLU A 106 -1.03 -6.85 -1.98
CA GLU A 106 -0.32 -7.73 -2.89
C GLU A 106 -0.06 -7.05 -4.24
N ASN A 107 -1.06 -6.35 -4.75
CA ASN A 107 -0.89 -5.58 -5.99
C ASN A 107 0.16 -4.49 -5.85
N CYS A 108 0.18 -3.80 -4.71
CA CYS A 108 1.21 -2.79 -4.46
C CYS A 108 2.60 -3.40 -4.49
N VAL A 109 2.78 -4.55 -3.87
CA VAL A 109 4.08 -5.22 -3.85
C VAL A 109 4.52 -5.59 -5.26
N GLN A 110 3.58 -6.08 -6.09
CA GLN A 110 3.88 -6.42 -7.47
C GLN A 110 4.26 -5.22 -8.31
N TYR A 111 3.63 -4.08 -8.07
CA TYR A 111 3.81 -2.89 -8.91
C TYR A 111 4.87 -1.91 -8.39
N ILE A 112 5.59 -2.26 -7.32
CA ILE A 112 6.68 -1.40 -6.83
C ILE A 112 7.69 -1.12 -7.93
N HIS A 113 7.99 -2.12 -8.76
CA HIS A 113 8.98 -1.97 -9.83
C HIS A 113 8.58 -0.97 -10.89
N ASN A 114 7.28 -0.74 -11.05
CA ASN A 114 6.79 0.19 -12.05
C ASN A 114 6.76 1.63 -11.57
N PHE A 115 6.90 1.84 -10.26
CA PHE A 115 6.96 3.18 -9.72
C PHE A 115 8.31 3.80 -10.02
N ASN A 116 8.30 4.96 -10.68
CA ASN A 116 9.54 5.66 -11.03
C ASN A 116 9.65 6.94 -10.22
N PRO A 117 10.56 6.98 -9.22
CA PRO A 117 10.73 8.17 -8.37
C PRO A 117 11.17 9.40 -9.13
N GLU A 118 11.80 9.23 -10.31
CA GLU A 118 12.22 10.36 -11.12
C GLU A 118 11.04 11.03 -11.83
N LYS A 119 9.99 10.25 -12.14
CA LYS A 119 8.81 10.77 -12.82
C LYS A 119 7.74 11.26 -11.86
N SER A 120 7.68 10.71 -10.66
CA SER A 120 6.65 11.06 -9.70
C SER A 120 7.25 11.09 -8.29
N GLN A 121 6.91 12.13 -7.55
CA GLN A 121 7.32 12.24 -6.15
C GLN A 121 6.13 12.05 -5.21
N ASN A 122 5.03 11.48 -5.73
CA ASN A 122 3.84 11.24 -4.94
C ASN A 122 3.47 9.76 -4.93
N PRO A 123 4.22 8.93 -4.18
CA PRO A 123 3.92 7.50 -4.11
C PRO A 123 2.57 7.23 -3.48
N PHE A 124 2.11 8.07 -2.57
CA PHE A 124 0.80 7.89 -1.94
C PHE A 124 -0.30 7.84 -3.00
N ALA A 125 -0.31 8.80 -3.93
CA ALA A 125 -1.32 8.83 -4.98
C ALA A 125 -1.19 7.63 -5.91
N TYR A 126 0.03 7.27 -6.26
CA TYR A 126 0.29 6.16 -7.17
C TYR A 126 -0.25 4.85 -6.61
N PHE A 127 0.09 4.52 -5.37
CA PHE A 127 -0.32 3.25 -4.77
C PHE A 127 -1.79 3.27 -4.34
N THR A 128 -2.32 4.44 -3.99
CA THR A 128 -3.76 4.57 -3.73
C THR A 128 -4.56 4.16 -4.96
N GLN A 129 -4.11 4.58 -6.13
CA GLN A 129 -4.79 4.23 -7.37
C GLN A 129 -4.72 2.73 -7.65
N ILE A 130 -3.58 2.11 -7.42
CA ILE A 130 -3.41 0.67 -7.60
C ILE A 130 -4.38 -0.10 -6.69
N ILE A 131 -4.45 0.30 -5.42
CA ILE A 131 -5.34 -0.35 -4.45
C ILE A 131 -6.80 -0.14 -4.84
N HIS A 132 -7.14 1.06 -5.27
CA HIS A 132 -8.50 1.38 -5.69
C HIS A 132 -8.94 0.45 -6.84
N TYR A 133 -8.09 0.27 -7.83
CA TYR A 133 -8.42 -0.62 -8.94
C TYR A 133 -8.51 -2.08 -8.49
N ALA A 134 -7.68 -2.49 -7.56
CA ALA A 134 -7.78 -3.84 -7.00
C ALA A 134 -9.12 -4.05 -6.29
N PHE A 135 -9.61 -3.03 -5.60
CA PHE A 135 -10.88 -3.10 -4.88
C PHE A 135 -12.09 -3.20 -5.84
N LEU A 136 -11.94 -2.69 -7.05
CA LEU A 136 -13.01 -2.71 -8.04
C LEU A 136 -13.15 -4.04 -8.79
N ARG A 137 -12.19 -4.93 -8.64
CA ARG A 137 -12.23 -6.22 -9.33
C ARG A 137 -13.14 -7.27 -8.63
#